data_752e036376c896f9ee8d642a097e54ab
#
_entry.id   752e036376c896f9ee8d642a097e54ab
#
_cell.length_a   1.000
_cell.length_b   1.000
_cell.length_c   1.000
_cell.angle_alpha   90.00
_cell.angle_beta   90.00
_cell.angle_gamma   90.00
#
_symmetry.space_group_name_H-M   'P 1'
#
loop_
_entity.id
_entity.type
_entity.pdbx_description
1 polymer ?
#
loop_
_entity_poly.entity_id
_entity_poly.type
_entity_poly.pdbx_seq_one_letter_code
_entity_poly.pdbx_strand_id
1 'polypeptide(L)'
;MDKKVGEIMDSLKTWNLYNNTIVMFAGDNGTPHGIWYKYNGVLREGGKSLTSERGTHVPLMVTWPAKIAAGSVSRNLVEFQDFFPTVADAVGVSIMGQYGTMDGTSFYPQLTGASYKPRDWVFNHYQPNTNKGNDQLRRWINDTTYKLYDSTDKFYNIYLDPEEEHPIKRSQMTDA
;
A
#
# COMPACT_ATOMS: atom_id res chain seq x y z
N MET A 1 -5.99 14.04 -13.45
CA MET A 1 -4.78 13.27 -13.10
C MET A 1 -4.37 12.36 -14.25
N ASP A 2 -5.20 11.47 -14.72
CA ASP A 2 -4.94 10.52 -15.82
C ASP A 2 -4.28 11.16 -17.06
N LYS A 3 -4.85 12.28 -17.58
CA LYS A 3 -4.25 13.04 -18.67
C LYS A 3 -2.78 13.42 -18.41
N LYS A 4 -2.41 13.80 -17.18
CA LYS A 4 -1.03 14.21 -16.87
C LYS A 4 -0.09 13.01 -16.79
N VAL A 5 -0.56 11.87 -16.32
CA VAL A 5 0.20 10.62 -16.40
C VAL A 5 0.44 10.25 -17.85
N GLY A 6 -0.59 10.34 -18.71
CA GLY A 6 -0.47 10.12 -20.15
C GLY A 6 0.59 11.01 -20.81
N GLU A 7 0.57 12.32 -20.53
CA GLU A 7 1.57 13.29 -21.04
C GLU A 7 3.01 12.90 -20.66
N ILE A 8 3.23 12.42 -19.41
CA ILE A 8 4.54 11.92 -18.95
C ILE A 8 4.95 10.67 -19.75
N MET A 9 4.05 9.72 -19.89
CA MET A 9 4.30 8.48 -20.62
C MET A 9 4.63 8.75 -22.11
N ASP A 10 3.92 9.68 -22.74
CA ASP A 10 4.15 10.06 -24.13
C ASP A 10 5.49 10.81 -24.30
N SER A 11 5.87 11.64 -23.35
CA SER A 11 7.20 12.27 -23.31
C SER A 11 8.31 11.23 -23.23
N LEU A 12 8.20 10.25 -22.36
CA LEU A 12 9.17 9.15 -22.24
C LEU A 12 9.29 8.35 -23.55
N LYS A 13 8.18 8.11 -24.26
CA LYS A 13 8.19 7.46 -25.58
C LYS A 13 8.89 8.32 -26.63
N THR A 14 8.56 9.61 -26.67
CA THR A 14 9.15 10.59 -27.61
C THR A 14 10.67 10.69 -27.44
N TRP A 15 11.16 10.61 -26.21
CA TRP A 15 12.59 10.64 -25.89
C TRP A 15 13.28 9.28 -25.95
N ASN A 16 12.55 8.24 -26.37
CA ASN A 16 13.06 6.86 -26.42
C ASN A 16 13.55 6.32 -25.07
N LEU A 17 12.98 6.80 -23.96
CA LEU A 17 13.32 6.39 -22.59
C LEU A 17 12.31 5.40 -22.00
N TYR A 18 11.12 5.27 -22.59
CA TYR A 18 9.99 4.53 -22.03
C TYR A 18 10.32 3.09 -21.65
N ASN A 19 11.04 2.38 -22.55
CA ASN A 19 11.35 0.98 -22.31
C ASN A 19 12.31 0.74 -21.15
N ASN A 20 13.15 1.72 -20.82
CA ASN A 20 14.15 1.62 -19.74
C ASN A 20 13.87 2.57 -18.58
N THR A 21 12.61 2.91 -18.36
CA THR A 21 12.19 3.73 -17.22
C THR A 21 11.14 2.99 -16.41
N ILE A 22 11.38 2.88 -15.09
CA ILE A 22 10.35 2.46 -14.15
C ILE A 22 9.49 3.67 -13.80
N VAL A 23 8.18 3.56 -14.00
CA VAL A 23 7.21 4.57 -13.60
C VAL A 23 6.30 3.95 -12.54
N MET A 24 6.25 4.58 -11.38
CA MET A 24 5.39 4.16 -10.26
C MET A 24 4.36 5.26 -10.00
N PHE A 25 3.11 4.88 -9.91
CA PHE A 25 2.02 5.76 -9.53
C PHE A 25 1.31 5.17 -8.30
N ALA A 26 1.20 5.95 -7.25
CA ALA A 26 0.48 5.56 -6.04
C ALA A 26 -0.42 6.69 -5.53
N GLY A 27 -1.53 6.34 -4.89
CA GLY A 27 -2.23 7.27 -4.02
C GLY A 27 -1.45 7.44 -2.70
N ASP A 28 -1.47 8.62 -2.11
CA ASP A 28 -0.83 8.87 -0.82
C ASP A 28 -1.71 8.47 0.37
N ASN A 29 -3.02 8.55 0.18
CA ASN A 29 -4.07 8.21 1.16
C ASN A 29 -5.43 8.10 0.44
N GLY A 30 -6.46 7.77 1.19
CA GLY A 30 -7.82 7.69 0.67
C GLY A 30 -8.34 9.01 0.10
N THR A 31 -9.37 8.92 -0.73
CA THR A 31 -10.07 10.07 -1.34
C THR A 31 -10.52 11.08 -0.28
N PRO A 32 -10.39 12.40 -0.50
CA PRO A 32 -10.85 13.42 0.43
C PRO A 32 -12.32 13.29 0.83
N HIS A 33 -12.64 13.70 2.06
CA HIS A 33 -14.04 13.84 2.51
C HIS A 33 -14.82 14.80 1.60
N GLY A 34 -16.12 14.59 1.50
CA GLY A 34 -17.02 15.35 0.60
C GLY A 34 -17.03 14.85 -0.84
N ILE A 35 -16.12 13.95 -1.22
CA ILE A 35 -16.13 13.29 -2.53
C ILE A 35 -16.77 11.91 -2.37
N TRP A 36 -17.85 11.68 -3.14
CA TRP A 36 -18.59 10.42 -3.12
C TRP A 36 -18.26 9.58 -4.35
N TYR A 37 -18.05 8.30 -4.16
CA TYR A 37 -17.74 7.35 -5.23
C TYR A 37 -18.34 5.97 -4.93
N LYS A 38 -18.47 5.14 -5.94
CA LYS A 38 -18.89 3.76 -5.75
C LYS A 38 -17.70 2.88 -5.36
N TYR A 39 -17.80 2.24 -4.20
CA TYR A 39 -16.87 1.24 -3.71
C TYR A 39 -17.64 -0.07 -3.52
N ASN A 40 -17.24 -1.13 -4.22
CA ASN A 40 -17.93 -2.42 -4.25
C ASN A 40 -19.46 -2.28 -4.51
N GLY A 41 -19.85 -1.37 -5.43
CA GLY A 41 -21.23 -1.13 -5.79
C GLY A 41 -22.02 -0.23 -4.84
N VAL A 42 -21.49 0.09 -3.66
CA VAL A 42 -22.11 0.95 -2.65
C VAL A 42 -21.55 2.37 -2.75
N LEU A 43 -22.41 3.37 -2.66
CA LEU A 43 -21.98 4.77 -2.62
C LEU A 43 -21.34 5.05 -1.25
N ARG A 44 -20.07 5.50 -1.27
CA ARG A 44 -19.28 5.81 -0.08
C ARG A 44 -18.64 7.17 -0.19
N GLU A 45 -18.52 7.86 0.91
CA GLU A 45 -17.74 9.08 1.02
C GLU A 45 -16.24 8.75 1.04
N GLY A 46 -15.39 9.71 0.69
CA GLY A 46 -13.95 9.56 0.73
C GLY A 46 -13.41 9.18 2.11
N GLY A 47 -12.38 8.34 2.14
CA GLY A 47 -11.82 7.76 3.36
C GLY A 47 -10.55 8.41 3.88
N LYS A 48 -10.14 9.58 3.36
CA LYS A 48 -8.94 10.28 3.87
C LYS A 48 -9.03 10.46 5.39
N SER A 49 -7.94 10.14 6.08
CA SER A 49 -7.85 10.16 7.56
C SER A 49 -8.59 9.02 8.29
N LEU A 50 -9.24 8.12 7.59
CA LEU A 50 -9.72 6.87 8.18
C LEU A 50 -8.57 5.86 8.28
N THR A 51 -8.70 4.95 9.22
CA THR A 51 -7.76 3.82 9.37
C THR A 51 -8.25 2.55 8.68
N SER A 52 -9.49 2.53 8.19
CA SER A 52 -10.06 1.43 7.39
C SER A 52 -9.47 1.39 5.97
N GLU A 53 -9.79 0.34 5.21
CA GLU A 53 -9.28 0.12 3.85
C GLU A 53 -9.49 1.34 2.93
N ARG A 54 -10.60 2.07 3.07
CA ARG A 54 -10.84 3.30 2.29
C ARG A 54 -9.85 4.43 2.56
N GLY A 55 -9.20 4.43 3.71
CA GLY A 55 -8.22 5.45 4.07
C GLY A 55 -6.78 5.02 3.77
N THR A 56 -6.48 3.75 3.83
CA THR A 56 -5.12 3.20 3.85
C THR A 56 -4.77 2.31 2.68
N HIS A 57 -5.74 1.61 2.08
CA HIS A 57 -5.51 0.76 0.91
C HIS A 57 -5.61 1.60 -0.37
N VAL A 58 -4.48 2.10 -0.82
CA VAL A 58 -4.38 2.98 -2.00
C VAL A 58 -3.91 2.22 -3.23
N PRO A 59 -4.26 2.67 -4.45
CA PRO A 59 -3.77 2.05 -5.66
C PRO A 59 -2.26 2.23 -5.80
N LEU A 60 -1.58 1.17 -6.25
CA LEU A 60 -0.21 1.19 -6.73
C LEU A 60 -0.17 0.60 -8.14
N MET A 61 0.34 1.36 -9.08
CA MET A 61 0.57 0.92 -10.46
C MET A 61 2.04 1.12 -10.81
N VAL A 62 2.64 0.08 -11.40
CA VAL A 62 4.06 0.12 -11.80
C VAL A 62 4.17 -0.33 -13.25
N THR A 63 4.95 0.39 -14.03
CA THR A 63 5.29 -0.02 -15.39
C THR A 63 6.79 0.11 -15.63
N TRP A 64 7.36 -0.86 -16.29
CA TRP A 64 8.72 -0.88 -16.84
C TRP A 64 8.72 -1.87 -17.99
N PRO A 65 8.46 -1.42 -19.23
CA PRO A 65 8.19 -2.33 -20.34
C PRO A 65 9.29 -3.36 -20.63
N ALA A 66 10.56 -3.01 -20.37
CA ALA A 66 11.68 -3.95 -20.57
C ALA A 66 11.77 -5.04 -19.48
N LYS A 67 11.07 -4.91 -18.34
CA LYS A 67 11.25 -5.78 -17.18
C LYS A 67 9.96 -6.36 -16.61
N ILE A 68 8.85 -5.66 -16.75
CA ILE A 68 7.57 -6.03 -16.14
C ILE A 68 6.59 -6.46 -17.21
N ALA A 69 6.01 -7.64 -17.05
CA ALA A 69 4.99 -8.14 -17.97
C ALA A 69 3.73 -7.26 -17.93
N ALA A 70 3.26 -6.84 -19.10
CA ALA A 70 2.05 -6.03 -19.20
C ALA A 70 0.82 -6.79 -18.68
N GLY A 71 -0.06 -6.08 -17.97
CA GLY A 71 -1.30 -6.64 -17.44
C GLY A 71 -1.14 -7.57 -16.24
N SER A 72 0.07 -7.68 -15.67
CA SER A 72 0.28 -8.43 -14.44
C SER A 72 -0.42 -7.77 -13.26
N VAL A 73 -0.96 -8.59 -12.36
CA VAL A 73 -1.62 -8.14 -11.12
C VAL A 73 -1.04 -8.92 -9.95
N SER A 74 -0.62 -8.21 -8.92
CA SER A 74 -0.22 -8.80 -7.64
C SER A 74 -1.22 -8.43 -6.55
N ARG A 75 -1.43 -9.34 -5.60
CA ARG A 75 -2.25 -9.15 -4.41
C ARG A 75 -1.41 -9.14 -3.13
N ASN A 76 -0.10 -9.12 -3.25
CA ASN A 76 0.80 -9.10 -2.12
C ASN A 76 0.88 -7.70 -1.51
N LEU A 77 1.15 -7.67 -0.21
CA LEU A 77 1.28 -6.42 0.54
C LEU A 77 2.52 -5.63 0.09
N VAL A 78 2.34 -4.33 -0.05
CA VAL A 78 3.40 -3.35 -0.31
C VAL A 78 3.14 -2.13 0.58
N GLU A 79 4.19 -1.59 1.19
CA GLU A 79 4.17 -0.35 1.96
C GLU A 79 5.02 0.73 1.29
N PHE A 80 4.80 2.00 1.63
CA PHE A 80 5.59 3.10 1.07
C PHE A 80 7.08 3.00 1.40
N GLN A 81 7.44 2.49 2.55
CA GLN A 81 8.82 2.24 2.94
C GLN A 81 9.53 1.20 2.05
N ASP A 82 8.78 0.40 1.28
CA ASP A 82 9.30 -0.58 0.34
C ASP A 82 9.82 0.04 -0.97
N PHE A 83 9.42 1.29 -1.27
CA PHE A 83 9.82 1.97 -2.51
C PHE A 83 11.33 2.19 -2.59
N PHE A 84 11.96 2.65 -1.51
CA PHE A 84 13.39 2.91 -1.51
C PHE A 84 14.22 1.64 -1.77
N PRO A 85 14.06 0.53 -1.02
CA PRO A 85 14.80 -0.70 -1.34
C PRO A 85 14.42 -1.28 -2.71
N THR A 86 13.19 -1.08 -3.20
CA THR A 86 12.79 -1.54 -4.54
C THR A 86 13.53 -0.78 -5.64
N VAL A 87 13.66 0.54 -5.51
CA VAL A 87 14.42 1.35 -6.49
C VAL A 87 15.90 0.98 -6.46
N ALA A 88 16.49 0.83 -5.28
CA ALA A 88 17.88 0.41 -5.14
C ALA A 88 18.15 -0.95 -5.80
N ASP A 89 17.27 -1.92 -5.55
CA ASP A 89 17.34 -3.26 -6.15
C ASP A 89 17.16 -3.21 -7.68
N ALA A 90 16.22 -2.41 -8.17
CA ALA A 90 15.97 -2.23 -9.60
C ALA A 90 17.18 -1.67 -10.37
N VAL A 91 18.01 -0.84 -9.73
CA VAL A 91 19.24 -0.30 -10.32
C VAL A 91 20.50 -1.07 -9.93
N GLY A 92 20.37 -2.17 -9.19
CA GLY A 92 21.48 -3.05 -8.79
C GLY A 92 22.40 -2.47 -7.72
N VAL A 93 21.90 -1.55 -6.88
CA VAL A 93 22.65 -0.93 -5.78
C VAL A 93 22.35 -1.66 -4.48
N SER A 94 23.38 -2.19 -3.84
CA SER A 94 23.24 -2.75 -2.49
C SER A 94 23.17 -1.62 -1.46
N ILE A 95 22.11 -1.65 -0.64
CA ILE A 95 21.89 -0.68 0.45
C ILE A 95 22.02 -1.34 1.84
N MET A 96 22.32 -2.65 1.88
CA MET A 96 22.48 -3.39 3.14
C MET A 96 23.61 -2.81 3.98
N GLY A 97 23.30 -2.52 5.24
CA GLY A 97 24.28 -2.02 6.21
C GLY A 97 24.73 -0.56 6.03
N GLN A 98 24.30 0.13 4.96
CA GLN A 98 24.69 1.54 4.72
C GLN A 98 23.81 2.55 5.45
N TYR A 99 22.55 2.21 5.69
CA TYR A 99 21.53 3.12 6.24
C TYR A 99 20.90 2.61 7.54
N GLY A 100 21.58 1.71 8.25
CA GLY A 100 21.06 1.09 9.46
C GLY A 100 20.01 0.01 9.17
N THR A 101 19.10 -0.21 10.13
CA THR A 101 17.96 -1.14 9.95
C THR A 101 16.90 -0.46 9.09
N MET A 102 16.45 -1.14 8.05
CA MET A 102 15.36 -0.67 7.21
C MET A 102 14.13 -1.56 7.42
N ASP A 103 12.98 -0.94 7.56
CA ASP A 103 11.69 -1.63 7.69
C ASP A 103 11.11 -2.03 6.32
N GLY A 104 11.55 -1.33 5.26
CA GLY A 104 11.12 -1.60 3.89
C GLY A 104 11.74 -2.88 3.31
N THR A 105 10.94 -3.59 2.52
CA THR A 105 11.34 -4.79 1.77
C THR A 105 11.16 -4.55 0.28
N SER A 106 12.18 -4.84 -0.54
CA SER A 106 12.07 -4.71 -1.99
C SER A 106 10.97 -5.60 -2.56
N PHE A 107 10.08 -5.01 -3.33
CA PHE A 107 9.11 -5.75 -4.15
C PHE A 107 9.53 -5.85 -5.64
N TYR A 108 10.78 -5.50 -5.97
CA TYR A 108 11.31 -5.63 -7.33
C TYR A 108 11.24 -7.07 -7.87
N PRO A 109 11.57 -8.12 -7.09
CA PRO A 109 11.40 -9.50 -7.57
C PRO A 109 9.94 -9.82 -7.93
N GLN A 110 8.98 -9.31 -7.16
CA GLN A 110 7.55 -9.45 -7.46
C GLN A 110 7.18 -8.83 -8.82
N LEU A 111 7.74 -7.67 -9.15
CA LEU A 111 7.48 -6.97 -10.41
C LEU A 111 8.02 -7.75 -11.63
N THR A 112 9.17 -8.40 -11.46
CA THR A 112 9.86 -9.11 -12.55
C THR A 112 9.50 -10.59 -12.67
N GLY A 113 8.66 -11.10 -11.77
CA GLY A 113 8.29 -12.51 -11.71
C GLY A 113 9.39 -13.42 -11.16
N ALA A 114 10.43 -12.86 -10.53
CA ALA A 114 11.46 -13.64 -9.86
C ALA A 114 10.94 -14.26 -8.56
N SER A 115 11.61 -15.32 -8.10
CA SER A 115 11.26 -15.94 -6.81
C SER A 115 11.54 -14.97 -5.66
N TYR A 116 10.58 -14.83 -4.75
CA TYR A 116 10.69 -13.97 -3.58
C TYR A 116 9.77 -14.48 -2.45
N LYS A 117 10.03 -14.02 -1.24
CA LYS A 117 9.12 -14.20 -0.11
C LYS A 117 8.24 -12.95 -0.01
N PRO A 118 6.91 -13.04 -0.18
CA PRO A 118 6.00 -11.92 0.04
C PRO A 118 6.09 -11.41 1.48
N ARG A 119 5.73 -10.16 1.68
CA ARG A 119 5.52 -9.59 3.01
C ARG A 119 4.31 -10.26 3.65
N ASP A 120 4.48 -10.76 4.87
CA ASP A 120 3.43 -11.47 5.60
C ASP A 120 2.41 -10.49 6.22
N TRP A 121 2.87 -9.30 6.62
CA TRP A 121 2.07 -8.26 7.28
C TRP A 121 2.65 -6.88 7.07
N VAL A 122 1.83 -5.86 7.33
CA VAL A 122 2.19 -4.44 7.37
C VAL A 122 1.87 -3.85 8.76
N PHE A 123 2.72 -2.92 9.21
CA PHE A 123 2.51 -2.19 10.46
C PHE A 123 2.27 -0.72 10.18
N ASN A 124 1.26 -0.16 10.80
CA ASN A 124 0.89 1.23 10.64
C ASN A 124 0.85 1.96 11.97
N HIS A 125 1.39 3.18 11.97
CA HIS A 125 1.33 4.12 13.07
C HIS A 125 0.68 5.41 12.56
N TYR A 126 -0.49 5.74 13.08
CA TYR A 126 -1.24 6.92 12.69
C TYR A 126 -1.50 7.82 13.90
N GLN A 127 -0.98 9.04 13.85
CA GLN A 127 -1.18 10.07 14.86
C GLN A 127 -1.49 11.40 14.17
N PRO A 128 -2.76 11.71 13.92
CA PRO A 128 -3.17 12.86 13.12
C PRO A 128 -2.88 14.20 13.79
N ASN A 129 -2.72 14.23 15.11
CA ASN A 129 -2.49 15.46 15.85
C ASN A 129 -1.56 15.23 17.05
N THR A 130 -0.29 15.55 16.87
CA THR A 130 0.76 15.40 17.88
C THR A 130 0.56 16.31 19.11
N ASN A 131 -0.20 17.40 18.99
CA ASN A 131 -0.47 18.33 20.09
C ASN A 131 -1.54 17.83 21.08
N LYS A 132 -2.27 16.77 20.73
CA LYS A 132 -3.32 16.17 21.58
C LYS A 132 -2.83 14.92 22.33
N GLY A 133 -1.53 14.76 22.49
CA GLY A 133 -0.97 13.57 23.12
C GLY A 133 -1.30 12.29 22.34
N ASN A 134 -1.47 11.18 23.09
CA ASN A 134 -1.73 9.86 22.47
C ASN A 134 -3.21 9.54 22.27
N ASP A 135 -4.13 10.46 22.59
CA ASP A 135 -5.57 10.18 22.56
C ASP A 135 -6.11 9.81 21.18
N GLN A 136 -5.42 10.25 20.14
CA GLN A 136 -5.78 9.95 18.74
C GLN A 136 -4.80 8.98 18.08
N LEU A 137 -3.81 8.47 18.81
CA LEU A 137 -2.88 7.48 18.30
C LEU A 137 -3.64 6.19 17.94
N ARG A 138 -3.37 5.68 16.75
CA ARG A 138 -3.80 4.37 16.29
C ARG A 138 -2.62 3.62 15.72
N ARG A 139 -2.42 2.41 16.17
CA ARG A 139 -1.44 1.48 15.61
C ARG A 139 -2.15 0.18 15.31
N TRP A 140 -1.77 -0.42 14.21
CA TRP A 140 -2.32 -1.71 13.83
C TRP A 140 -1.33 -2.49 12.98
N ILE A 141 -1.53 -3.78 12.97
CA ILE A 141 -0.91 -4.72 12.07
C ILE A 141 -2.02 -5.35 11.22
N ASN A 142 -1.77 -5.55 9.94
CA ASN A 142 -2.66 -6.33 9.10
C ASN A 142 -1.90 -7.18 8.10
N ASP A 143 -2.49 -8.31 7.75
CA ASP A 143 -2.20 -9.09 6.57
C ASP A 143 -3.22 -8.78 5.46
N THR A 144 -3.38 -9.66 4.48
CA THR A 144 -4.36 -9.49 3.38
C THR A 144 -5.79 -9.79 3.79
N THR A 145 -6.02 -10.31 4.98
CA THR A 145 -7.32 -10.81 5.45
C THR A 145 -7.75 -10.20 6.77
N TYR A 146 -6.80 -10.06 7.69
CA TYR A 146 -7.09 -9.67 9.07
C TYR A 146 -6.32 -8.42 9.49
N LYS A 147 -6.91 -7.67 10.41
CA LYS A 147 -6.33 -6.47 10.99
C LYS A 147 -6.57 -6.41 12.49
N LEU A 148 -5.50 -6.15 13.23
CA LEU A 148 -5.51 -6.03 14.68
C LEU A 148 -5.02 -4.66 15.10
N TYR A 149 -5.81 -3.94 15.90
CA TYR A 149 -5.42 -2.70 16.55
C TYR A 149 -4.84 -2.96 17.94
N ASP A 150 -3.71 -2.32 18.27
CA ASP A 150 -3.05 -2.49 19.56
C ASP A 150 -3.77 -1.81 20.72
N SER A 151 -4.28 -0.59 20.49
CA SER A 151 -4.83 0.28 21.53
C SER A 151 -6.28 -0.01 21.92
N THR A 152 -7.01 -0.72 21.07
CA THR A 152 -8.43 -1.01 21.26
C THR A 152 -8.75 -2.49 21.33
N ASP A 153 -7.75 -3.34 21.10
CA ASP A 153 -7.89 -4.82 21.00
C ASP A 153 -9.00 -5.23 19.99
N LYS A 154 -9.22 -4.36 18.99
CA LYS A 154 -10.20 -4.60 17.93
C LYS A 154 -9.55 -5.41 16.82
N PHE A 155 -10.22 -6.46 16.42
CA PHE A 155 -9.80 -7.39 15.37
C PHE A 155 -10.87 -7.49 14.30
N TYR A 156 -10.47 -7.41 13.03
CA TYR A 156 -11.38 -7.39 11.89
C TYR A 156 -10.94 -8.36 10.81
N ASN A 157 -11.89 -8.92 10.09
CA ASN A 157 -11.64 -9.52 8.78
C ASN A 157 -11.82 -8.45 7.71
N ILE A 158 -10.74 -7.77 7.33
CA ILE A 158 -10.79 -6.64 6.39
C ILE A 158 -11.11 -7.06 4.94
N TYR A 159 -10.98 -8.34 4.62
CA TYR A 159 -11.40 -8.89 3.33
C TYR A 159 -12.93 -8.94 3.18
N LEU A 160 -13.64 -9.30 4.25
CA LEU A 160 -15.11 -9.37 4.28
C LEU A 160 -15.75 -8.08 4.79
N ASP A 161 -15.07 -7.34 5.65
CA ASP A 161 -15.51 -6.10 6.31
C ASP A 161 -14.46 -4.99 6.14
N PRO A 162 -14.26 -4.47 4.92
CA PRO A 162 -13.25 -3.43 4.65
C PRO A 162 -13.58 -2.08 5.31
N GLU A 163 -14.79 -1.91 5.81
CA GLU A 163 -15.22 -0.71 6.54
C GLU A 163 -14.99 -0.80 8.05
N GLU A 164 -14.66 -1.98 8.55
CA GLU A 164 -14.43 -2.24 9.98
C GLU A 164 -15.66 -1.95 10.86
N GLU A 165 -16.84 -2.30 10.36
CA GLU A 165 -18.10 -2.11 11.05
C GLU A 165 -18.39 -3.24 12.07
N HIS A 166 -17.78 -4.43 11.88
CA HIS A 166 -18.09 -5.66 12.61
C HIS A 166 -16.83 -6.31 13.21
N PRO A 167 -16.35 -5.84 14.37
CA PRO A 167 -15.18 -6.42 15.00
C PRO A 167 -15.43 -7.88 15.42
N ILE A 168 -14.46 -8.74 15.17
CA ILE A 168 -14.47 -10.14 15.62
C ILE A 168 -14.16 -10.16 17.11
N LYS A 169 -15.00 -10.79 17.91
CA LYS A 169 -14.80 -10.93 19.35
C LYS A 169 -13.72 -11.97 19.62
N ARG A 170 -12.92 -11.77 20.67
CA ARG A 170 -11.87 -12.70 21.08
C ARG A 170 -12.39 -14.13 21.30
N SER A 171 -13.63 -14.28 21.78
CA SER A 171 -14.29 -15.58 21.95
C SER A 171 -14.63 -16.29 20.63
N GLN A 172 -14.52 -15.61 19.49
CA GLN A 172 -14.75 -16.16 18.16
C GLN A 172 -13.45 -16.49 17.41
N MET A 173 -12.31 -16.16 18.03
CA MET A 173 -11.00 -16.53 17.52
C MET A 173 -10.75 -17.98 17.92
N THR A 174 -10.53 -18.85 16.95
CA THR A 174 -10.06 -20.21 17.20
C THR A 174 -8.54 -20.24 17.11
N ASP A 175 -7.91 -20.99 18.00
CA ASP A 175 -6.50 -21.33 17.84
C ASP A 175 -6.34 -22.08 16.52
N ALA A 176 -5.66 -21.47 15.54
CA ALA A 176 -5.39 -22.04 14.23
C ALA A 176 -4.00 -22.67 14.19
#